data_f1a99c9e2e8919e53b6eb1abb902b145
#
_entry.id   f1a99c9e2e8919e53b6eb1abb902b145
#
_cell.length_a   1.000
_cell.length_b   1.000
_cell.length_c   1.000
_cell.angle_alpha   90.00
_cell.angle_beta   90.00
_cell.angle_gamma   90.00
#
_symmetry.space_group_name_H-M   'P 1'
#
loop_
_entity.id
_entity.type
_entity.pdbx_description
1 polymer ?
#
loop_
_entity_poly.entity_id
_entity_poly.type
_entity_poly.pdbx_seq_one_letter_code
_entity_poly.pdbx_strand_id
1 'polypeptide(L)'
;MHHLRLAFRTWLGKLPLRSIFPSTMGLARNQARPGSSLALGGLGLAVVFSGGALRAESPAGKGVARVDFEVQLDTVSSGFDKQSCWVHPRAGVIPGPTPTVLLTLQKAAIIGSDIFGPLNEMRTEDLGKTWSPPLQHSVTLGARQEPDGVTVVPSDFWPKWHAKSGKLLGIGHNVRYQNNKVMPSRQRETVYSLYDSSSRSWSPWSTLAMPDAKHFHGAGAGCVQRLDLADGDILLPIYFTPQGEKMSRVIVVRCAFDGQRLTVRELGNELRLDSDRGLGEPSLTVFQGRYYLTIRHDRGAYVSTSFDGLHYDAPRPWLWDDGTDLGSYNTQAHWVTHDLGLFLVYTRRGANNDHIPRHRAPLFIGQVDPERLCVIRATERELMPQRGAKLGNFGVTEINEHETWVTDAEWMQTNGPNYADYTECMKYGSDNAVFAARIQWAIPNRSWSQR
;
A
#
# COMPACT_ATOMS: atom_id res chain seq x y z
N MET A 1 -11.54 53.61 -27.08
CA MET A 1 -11.33 54.89 -26.39
C MET A 1 -11.40 54.65 -24.90
N HIS A 2 -10.45 55.18 -24.23
CA HIS A 2 -10.15 55.29 -22.81
C HIS A 2 -9.32 54.15 -22.15
N HIS A 3 -8.07 54.55 -22.07
CA HIS A 3 -7.01 54.04 -21.19
C HIS A 3 -7.33 54.25 -19.71
N LEU A 4 -6.91 53.29 -18.86
CA LEU A 4 -6.41 53.62 -17.53
C LEU A 4 -5.27 52.69 -17.16
N ARG A 5 -4.07 53.28 -17.09
CA ARG A 5 -2.84 52.75 -16.48
C ARG A 5 -2.86 53.16 -14.99
N LEU A 6 -2.45 52.25 -14.11
CA LEU A 6 -1.91 52.57 -12.77
C LEU A 6 -1.02 51.38 -12.37
N ALA A 7 0.22 51.55 -12.41
CA ALA A 7 1.24 52.07 -11.50
C ALA A 7 1.69 50.99 -10.47
N PHE A 8 2.90 50.48 -10.81
CA PHE A 8 3.77 49.71 -9.89
C PHE A 8 4.22 50.59 -8.72
N ARG A 9 4.24 50.04 -7.51
CA ARG A 9 5.11 50.52 -6.43
C ARG A 9 5.87 49.34 -5.82
N THR A 10 7.15 49.31 -6.12
CA THR A 10 8.23 48.56 -5.47
C THR A 10 8.41 49.02 -4.02
N TRP A 11 8.50 48.08 -3.12
CA TRP A 11 9.06 48.32 -1.79
C TRP A 11 10.21 47.35 -1.52
N LEU A 12 11.43 47.86 -1.59
CA LEU A 12 12.67 47.24 -1.14
C LEU A 12 12.90 47.67 0.31
N GLY A 13 12.94 46.73 1.22
CA GLY A 13 13.37 46.91 2.61
C GLY A 13 14.51 45.96 2.93
N LYS A 14 15.65 46.55 3.26
CA LYS A 14 16.97 45.95 3.48
C LYS A 14 17.06 45.17 4.77
N LEU A 15 17.78 44.03 4.73
CA LEU A 15 18.36 43.28 5.82
C LEU A 15 19.40 44.07 6.62
N PRO A 16 19.74 43.63 7.87
CA PRO A 16 21.15 43.36 8.09
C PRO A 16 21.45 41.95 8.66
N LEU A 17 22.48 41.37 8.09
CA LEU A 17 23.30 40.28 8.64
C LEU A 17 23.93 40.66 9.98
N ARG A 18 23.92 39.77 10.93
CA ARG A 18 24.96 39.66 11.95
C ARG A 18 25.33 38.21 12.20
N SER A 19 26.54 37.92 11.78
CA SER A 19 27.36 36.78 12.19
C SER A 19 27.85 36.97 13.61
N ILE A 20 27.83 35.91 14.43
CA ILE A 20 28.76 35.77 15.58
C ILE A 20 28.99 34.27 15.77
N PHE A 21 30.17 33.79 15.43
CA PHE A 21 30.88 32.69 16.07
C PHE A 21 31.68 33.24 17.23
N PRO A 22 31.95 32.49 18.30
CA PRO A 22 33.34 32.18 18.57
C PRO A 22 33.63 30.71 18.89
N SER A 23 34.84 30.39 18.48
CA SER A 23 35.62 29.18 18.71
C SER A 23 36.12 29.05 20.14
N THR A 24 36.55 27.84 20.41
CA THR A 24 37.77 27.36 21.12
C THR A 24 37.68 26.75 22.50
N MET A 25 38.23 25.55 22.51
CA MET A 25 39.23 24.92 23.39
C MET A 25 38.84 24.47 24.81
N GLY A 26 39.22 23.19 25.05
CA GLY A 26 39.45 22.66 26.40
C GLY A 26 39.74 21.16 26.41
N LEU A 27 40.95 20.76 26.01
CA LEU A 27 41.55 19.46 26.32
C LEU A 27 41.82 19.35 27.82
N ALA A 28 41.46 18.21 28.43
CA ALA A 28 42.13 17.74 29.64
C ALA A 28 42.24 16.21 29.63
N ARG A 29 43.44 15.73 29.38
CA ARG A 29 43.92 14.40 29.75
C ARG A 29 44.09 14.34 31.26
N ASN A 30 43.72 13.22 31.87
CA ASN A 30 44.40 12.78 33.07
C ASN A 30 44.57 11.25 33.07
N GLN A 31 45.85 10.88 33.09
CA GLN A 31 46.37 9.55 33.41
C GLN A 31 46.49 9.43 34.94
N ALA A 32 46.24 8.24 35.44
CA ALA A 32 46.96 7.74 36.63
C ALA A 32 46.95 6.21 36.68
N ARG A 33 48.12 5.66 36.75
CA ARG A 33 48.51 4.28 37.08
C ARG A 33 48.79 4.21 38.61
N PRO A 34 49.33 3.04 39.11
CA PRO A 34 48.71 1.80 39.54
C PRO A 34 49.01 1.52 41.04
N GLY A 35 48.37 0.52 41.60
CA GLY A 35 48.67 0.04 42.93
C GLY A 35 48.63 -1.49 43.00
N SER A 36 49.73 -2.05 43.41
CA SER A 36 50.12 -3.46 43.47
C SER A 36 49.71 -4.19 44.76
N SER A 37 49.61 -5.52 44.60
CA SER A 37 49.99 -6.64 45.46
C SER A 37 49.09 -7.00 46.67
N LEU A 38 48.68 -8.28 46.70
CA LEU A 38 49.39 -9.32 47.50
C LEU A 38 48.75 -10.71 47.30
N ALA A 39 49.59 -11.68 47.14
CA ALA A 39 49.28 -13.09 46.97
C ALA A 39 48.92 -13.77 48.30
N LEU A 40 48.05 -14.78 48.24
CA LEU A 40 48.04 -15.90 49.18
C LEU A 40 47.60 -17.17 48.44
N GLY A 41 48.50 -18.17 48.53
CA GLY A 41 48.36 -19.42 47.86
C GLY A 41 47.32 -20.35 48.49
N GLY A 42 46.74 -21.19 47.68
CA GLY A 42 45.93 -22.34 48.04
C GLY A 42 46.02 -23.39 46.95
N LEU A 43 46.72 -24.50 47.24
CA LEU A 43 46.73 -25.70 46.43
C LEU A 43 45.32 -26.26 46.31
N GLY A 44 44.81 -26.37 45.10
CA GLY A 44 43.58 -27.07 44.76
C GLY A 44 43.72 -27.88 43.53
N LEU A 45 43.53 -29.17 43.65
CA LEU A 45 43.61 -30.24 42.66
C LEU A 45 42.86 -29.87 41.38
N ALA A 46 43.55 -29.84 40.23
CA ALA A 46 42.93 -29.68 38.94
C ALA A 46 42.41 -31.05 38.45
N VAL A 47 41.10 -31.22 38.49
CA VAL A 47 40.39 -32.28 37.75
C VAL A 47 40.06 -31.68 36.39
N VAL A 48 40.76 -32.15 35.36
CA VAL A 48 40.47 -31.82 33.95
C VAL A 48 39.21 -32.56 33.54
N PHE A 49 38.07 -31.93 33.58
CA PHE A 49 36.91 -32.37 32.81
C PHE A 49 37.04 -31.80 31.40
N SER A 50 37.37 -32.67 30.45
CA SER A 50 37.19 -32.41 29.01
C SER A 50 35.69 -32.42 28.67
N GLY A 51 35.02 -31.31 28.99
CA GLY A 51 33.65 -31.05 28.55
C GLY A 51 33.65 -30.68 27.08
N GLY A 52 33.45 -31.65 26.22
CA GLY A 52 33.08 -31.37 24.81
C GLY A 52 31.77 -30.58 24.86
N ALA A 53 31.83 -29.30 24.50
CA ALA A 53 30.63 -28.52 24.22
C ALA A 53 29.94 -29.14 23.02
N LEU A 54 28.93 -29.95 23.25
CA LEU A 54 27.92 -30.26 22.25
C LEU A 54 27.27 -28.94 21.86
N ARG A 55 27.75 -28.37 20.76
CA ARG A 55 27.04 -27.35 20.02
C ARG A 55 25.73 -27.99 19.58
N ALA A 56 24.63 -27.66 20.25
CA ALA A 56 23.31 -27.99 19.76
C ALA A 56 23.21 -27.30 18.38
N GLU A 57 23.35 -28.05 17.31
CA GLU A 57 22.91 -27.64 15.99
C GLU A 57 21.42 -27.38 16.13
N SER A 58 21.00 -26.12 16.02
CA SER A 58 19.60 -25.78 15.81
C SER A 58 19.12 -26.63 14.64
N PRO A 59 17.97 -27.31 14.73
CA PRO A 59 17.45 -28.05 13.61
C PRO A 59 17.37 -27.11 12.42
N ALA A 60 18.07 -27.43 11.34
CA ALA A 60 17.99 -26.73 10.08
C ALA A 60 16.50 -26.66 9.73
N GLY A 61 15.91 -25.46 9.84
CA GLY A 61 14.51 -25.23 9.53
C GLY A 61 14.26 -25.79 8.14
N LYS A 62 13.19 -26.56 7.98
CA LYS A 62 12.72 -26.99 6.67
C LYS A 62 12.54 -25.72 5.85
N GLY A 63 13.41 -25.53 4.83
CA GLY A 63 13.37 -24.35 3.99
C GLY A 63 11.94 -24.18 3.42
N VAL A 64 11.48 -22.95 3.32
CA VAL A 64 10.17 -22.64 2.72
C VAL A 64 10.12 -23.25 1.32
N ALA A 65 9.13 -24.08 1.03
CA ALA A 65 8.99 -24.70 -0.28
C ALA A 65 8.80 -23.60 -1.34
N ARG A 66 9.58 -23.68 -2.41
CA ARG A 66 9.47 -22.73 -3.51
C ARG A 66 8.20 -23.02 -4.31
N VAL A 67 7.43 -21.99 -4.61
CA VAL A 67 6.27 -22.07 -5.51
C VAL A 67 6.63 -21.38 -6.81
N ASP A 68 6.63 -22.15 -7.90
CA ASP A 68 7.01 -21.65 -9.21
C ASP A 68 5.80 -21.05 -9.96
N PHE A 69 6.08 -19.97 -10.68
CA PHE A 69 5.14 -19.28 -11.54
C PHE A 69 5.86 -18.58 -12.69
N GLU A 70 5.11 -18.27 -13.74
CA GLU A 70 5.55 -17.39 -14.82
C GLU A 70 4.86 -16.04 -14.70
N VAL A 71 5.49 -15.01 -15.27
CA VAL A 71 4.94 -13.66 -15.33
C VAL A 71 4.80 -13.25 -16.78
N GLN A 72 3.57 -12.94 -17.18
CA GLN A 72 3.26 -12.29 -18.45
C GLN A 72 2.81 -10.86 -18.16
N LEU A 73 3.47 -9.87 -18.76
CA LEU A 73 3.09 -8.46 -18.63
C LEU A 73 2.27 -8.02 -19.85
N ASP A 74 1.01 -7.69 -19.62
CA ASP A 74 0.12 -7.17 -20.65
C ASP A 74 -0.10 -5.66 -20.44
N THR A 75 -0.20 -4.91 -21.56
CA THR A 75 -0.62 -3.52 -21.55
C THR A 75 -2.10 -3.44 -21.85
N VAL A 76 -2.90 -3.04 -20.84
CA VAL A 76 -4.35 -2.87 -20.94
C VAL A 76 -4.72 -1.65 -21.77
N SER A 77 -4.02 -0.55 -21.56
CA SER A 77 -4.12 0.68 -22.34
C SER A 77 -2.84 1.50 -22.20
N SER A 78 -2.61 2.41 -23.16
CA SER A 78 -1.52 3.38 -23.09
C SER A 78 -1.94 4.68 -23.77
N GLY A 79 -1.15 5.71 -23.58
CA GLY A 79 -1.36 7.04 -24.15
C GLY A 79 -1.55 8.11 -23.08
N PHE A 80 -0.64 9.07 -23.10
CA PHE A 80 -0.62 10.17 -22.15
C PHE A 80 -1.08 11.47 -22.80
N ASP A 81 -2.19 12.05 -22.27
CA ASP A 81 -2.78 13.29 -22.78
C ASP A 81 -2.08 14.58 -22.27
N LYS A 82 -1.07 14.45 -21.41
CA LYS A 82 -0.32 15.56 -20.77
C LYS A 82 -1.16 16.47 -19.85
N GLN A 83 -2.40 16.12 -19.59
CA GLN A 83 -3.33 16.84 -18.70
C GLN A 83 -3.71 16.02 -17.49
N SER A 84 -3.87 14.70 -17.70
CA SER A 84 -4.24 13.74 -16.66
C SER A 84 -3.57 12.40 -16.91
N CYS A 85 -3.43 11.60 -15.88
CA CYS A 85 -2.92 10.23 -16.03
C CYS A 85 -3.83 9.22 -15.33
N TRP A 86 -3.90 8.01 -15.86
CA TRP A 86 -4.54 6.89 -15.20
C TRP A 86 -3.77 6.52 -13.95
N VAL A 87 -4.50 6.26 -12.87
CA VAL A 87 -3.98 5.82 -11.58
C VAL A 87 -4.92 4.81 -10.94
N HIS A 88 -4.45 4.07 -9.96
CA HIS A 88 -5.21 3.17 -9.10
C HIS A 88 -6.00 2.08 -9.84
N PRO A 89 -5.44 1.42 -10.88
CA PRO A 89 -6.15 0.34 -11.53
C PRO A 89 -6.24 -0.86 -10.58
N ARG A 90 -7.47 -1.24 -10.20
CA ARG A 90 -7.73 -2.39 -9.33
C ARG A 90 -8.82 -3.25 -9.91
N ALA A 91 -8.52 -4.53 -10.08
CA ALA A 91 -9.43 -5.46 -10.67
C ALA A 91 -10.34 -6.13 -9.62
N GLY A 92 -11.54 -6.48 -10.06
CA GLY A 92 -12.46 -7.37 -9.37
C GLY A 92 -13.01 -8.40 -10.33
N VAL A 93 -13.26 -9.62 -9.85
CA VAL A 93 -13.70 -10.75 -10.66
C VAL A 93 -15.13 -11.09 -10.34
N ILE A 94 -15.97 -11.21 -11.36
CA ILE A 94 -17.31 -11.82 -11.27
C ILE A 94 -17.16 -13.26 -11.76
N PRO A 95 -17.37 -14.26 -10.89
CA PRO A 95 -17.24 -15.67 -11.24
C PRO A 95 -18.18 -16.08 -12.37
N GLY A 96 -17.73 -17.02 -13.20
CA GLY A 96 -18.47 -17.61 -14.30
C GLY A 96 -17.62 -18.66 -15.02
N PRO A 97 -18.17 -19.37 -16.04
CA PRO A 97 -17.38 -20.31 -16.84
C PRO A 97 -16.15 -19.67 -17.48
N THR A 98 -16.29 -18.44 -17.96
CA THR A 98 -15.23 -17.49 -18.21
C THR A 98 -15.49 -16.30 -17.28
N PRO A 99 -14.59 -16.00 -16.34
CA PRO A 99 -14.83 -14.91 -15.39
C PRO A 99 -14.82 -13.55 -16.11
N THR A 100 -15.72 -12.66 -15.69
CA THR A 100 -15.68 -11.25 -16.10
C THR A 100 -14.78 -10.50 -15.13
N VAL A 101 -13.77 -9.80 -15.64
CA VAL A 101 -12.90 -8.95 -14.84
C VAL A 101 -13.25 -7.49 -15.08
N LEU A 102 -13.58 -6.78 -14.01
CA LEU A 102 -13.78 -5.33 -14.00
C LEU A 102 -12.54 -4.67 -13.42
N LEU A 103 -11.97 -3.73 -14.17
CA LEU A 103 -10.84 -2.92 -13.75
C LEU A 103 -11.35 -1.50 -13.46
N THR A 104 -11.37 -1.11 -12.18
CA THR A 104 -11.65 0.28 -11.79
C THR A 104 -10.37 1.09 -11.80
N LEU A 105 -10.42 2.32 -12.28
CA LEU A 105 -9.29 3.24 -12.35
C LEU A 105 -9.78 4.70 -12.36
N GLN A 106 -8.88 5.65 -12.08
CA GLN A 106 -9.20 7.08 -12.05
C GLN A 106 -8.24 7.90 -12.90
N LYS A 107 -8.71 9.04 -13.38
CA LYS A 107 -7.84 10.10 -13.92
C LYS A 107 -7.37 10.98 -12.76
N ALA A 108 -6.05 11.13 -12.61
CA ALA A 108 -5.43 12.14 -11.76
C ALA A 108 -5.04 13.35 -12.62
N ALA A 109 -5.55 14.52 -12.31
CA ALA A 109 -5.13 15.76 -12.96
C ALA A 109 -3.71 16.13 -12.51
N ILE A 110 -2.82 16.46 -13.44
CA ILE A 110 -1.42 16.75 -13.13
C ILE A 110 -1.17 18.22 -12.72
N ILE A 111 -2.15 18.84 -12.10
CA ILE A 111 -2.10 20.23 -11.61
C ILE A 111 -1.78 20.34 -10.11
N GLY A 112 -1.77 19.22 -9.39
CA GLY A 112 -1.52 19.16 -7.95
C GLY A 112 -1.40 17.72 -7.47
N SER A 113 -1.10 17.52 -6.17
CA SER A 113 -1.08 16.20 -5.58
C SER A 113 -2.48 15.66 -5.38
N ASP A 114 -2.70 14.40 -5.78
CA ASP A 114 -3.89 13.61 -5.46
C ASP A 114 -5.21 14.27 -5.92
N ILE A 115 -5.24 14.91 -7.10
CA ILE A 115 -6.45 15.52 -7.66
C ILE A 115 -7.15 14.52 -8.58
N PHE A 116 -8.15 13.81 -8.05
CA PHE A 116 -8.82 12.71 -8.73
C PHE A 116 -10.18 13.10 -9.31
N GLY A 117 -10.46 12.60 -10.52
CA GLY A 117 -11.79 12.64 -11.12
C GLY A 117 -12.70 11.49 -10.70
N PRO A 118 -13.87 11.34 -11.34
CA PRO A 118 -14.73 10.18 -11.14
C PRO A 118 -14.01 8.85 -11.44
N LEU A 119 -14.49 7.77 -10.80
CA LEU A 119 -14.03 6.42 -11.14
C LEU A 119 -14.48 6.04 -12.55
N ASN A 120 -13.62 5.33 -13.23
CA ASN A 120 -13.87 4.69 -14.51
C ASN A 120 -13.81 3.17 -14.36
N GLU A 121 -14.38 2.47 -15.30
CA GLU A 121 -14.36 1.01 -15.41
C GLU A 121 -13.94 0.60 -16.80
N MET A 122 -13.07 -0.40 -16.88
CA MET A 122 -12.82 -1.19 -18.09
C MET A 122 -13.18 -2.64 -17.79
N ARG A 123 -13.53 -3.40 -18.83
CA ARG A 123 -13.99 -4.78 -18.68
C ARG A 123 -13.32 -5.69 -19.67
N THR A 124 -13.04 -6.91 -19.25
CA THR A 124 -12.70 -8.04 -20.10
C THR A 124 -13.57 -9.25 -19.77
N GLU A 125 -13.98 -9.98 -20.80
CA GLU A 125 -14.76 -11.22 -20.70
C GLU A 125 -14.01 -12.40 -21.35
N ASP A 126 -12.74 -12.18 -21.73
CA ASP A 126 -11.88 -13.14 -22.44
C ASP A 126 -10.47 -13.25 -21.82
N LEU A 127 -10.41 -13.03 -20.50
CA LEU A 127 -9.17 -13.09 -19.70
C LEU A 127 -8.08 -12.11 -20.19
N GLY A 128 -8.47 -10.87 -20.48
CA GLY A 128 -7.56 -9.78 -20.81
C GLY A 128 -7.08 -9.74 -22.26
N LYS A 129 -7.59 -10.60 -23.15
CA LYS A 129 -7.25 -10.53 -24.59
C LYS A 129 -7.80 -9.26 -25.22
N THR A 130 -9.00 -8.86 -24.79
CA THR A 130 -9.61 -7.59 -25.20
C THR A 130 -10.18 -6.85 -23.97
N TRP A 131 -10.20 -5.52 -24.05
CA TRP A 131 -10.75 -4.66 -23.02
C TRP A 131 -11.76 -3.68 -23.60
N SER A 132 -12.83 -3.41 -22.88
CA SER A 132 -13.75 -2.34 -23.22
C SER A 132 -13.05 -0.97 -23.11
N PRO A 133 -13.51 0.05 -23.86
CA PRO A 133 -13.11 1.43 -23.56
C PRO A 133 -13.46 1.81 -22.12
N PRO A 134 -12.72 2.78 -21.51
CA PRO A 134 -13.04 3.25 -20.17
C PRO A 134 -14.42 3.89 -20.12
N LEU A 135 -15.28 3.44 -19.20
CA LEU A 135 -16.60 4.00 -18.93
C LEU A 135 -16.55 4.80 -17.64
N GLN A 136 -16.82 6.11 -17.71
CA GLN A 136 -16.81 6.99 -16.54
C GLN A 136 -18.14 6.94 -15.77
N HIS A 137 -18.09 6.72 -14.46
CA HIS A 137 -19.25 6.63 -13.58
C HIS A 137 -19.49 7.95 -12.82
N SER A 138 -19.74 9.04 -13.54
CA SER A 138 -19.87 10.39 -12.94
C SER A 138 -21.04 10.55 -11.96
N VAL A 139 -22.12 9.76 -12.12
CA VAL A 139 -23.32 9.85 -11.28
C VAL A 139 -23.19 8.97 -10.04
N THR A 140 -22.71 7.75 -10.20
CA THR A 140 -22.70 6.74 -9.12
C THR A 140 -21.40 6.73 -8.34
N LEU A 141 -20.26 6.87 -9.02
CA LEU A 141 -18.91 6.88 -8.44
C LEU A 141 -18.18 8.21 -8.70
N GLY A 142 -18.94 9.28 -8.87
CA GLY A 142 -18.44 10.63 -9.11
C GLY A 142 -18.36 11.48 -7.84
N ALA A 143 -18.00 12.74 -8.07
CA ALA A 143 -17.90 13.75 -7.04
C ALA A 143 -19.27 14.09 -6.44
N ARG A 144 -19.30 14.39 -5.13
CA ARG A 144 -20.41 15.03 -4.44
C ARG A 144 -20.00 16.40 -3.98
N GLN A 145 -20.94 17.35 -4.02
CA GLN A 145 -20.74 18.67 -3.46
C GLN A 145 -21.31 18.69 -2.05
N GLU A 146 -20.51 19.16 -1.11
CA GLU A 146 -20.92 19.44 0.26
C GLU A 146 -21.02 20.95 0.50
N PRO A 147 -21.61 21.39 1.62
CA PRO A 147 -21.60 22.79 2.01
C PRO A 147 -20.19 23.41 1.97
N ASP A 148 -20.11 24.73 1.89
CA ASP A 148 -18.86 25.50 1.89
C ASP A 148 -17.92 25.25 0.69
N GLY A 149 -18.47 24.71 -0.42
CA GLY A 149 -17.72 24.48 -1.66
C GLY A 149 -16.75 23.32 -1.57
N VAL A 150 -17.00 22.38 -0.67
CA VAL A 150 -16.20 21.16 -0.54
C VAL A 150 -16.66 20.12 -1.57
N THR A 151 -15.73 19.63 -2.36
CA THR A 151 -15.95 18.52 -3.30
C THR A 151 -15.38 17.24 -2.70
N VAL A 152 -16.18 16.17 -2.67
CA VAL A 152 -15.81 14.87 -2.12
C VAL A 152 -15.84 13.82 -3.24
N VAL A 153 -14.72 13.10 -3.44
CA VAL A 153 -14.56 12.12 -4.52
C VAL A 153 -14.15 10.78 -3.93
N PRO A 154 -14.80 9.66 -4.29
CA PRO A 154 -14.33 8.32 -3.94
C PRO A 154 -13.00 8.05 -4.65
N SER A 155 -12.06 7.41 -3.96
CA SER A 155 -10.73 7.12 -4.47
C SER A 155 -10.18 5.81 -3.91
N ASP A 156 -9.08 5.33 -4.51
CA ASP A 156 -8.41 4.11 -4.09
C ASP A 156 -9.36 2.92 -3.93
N PHE A 157 -10.29 2.83 -4.86
CA PHE A 157 -11.43 1.93 -4.84
C PHE A 157 -11.07 0.57 -5.40
N TRP A 158 -11.34 -0.49 -4.61
CA TRP A 158 -10.98 -1.86 -4.96
C TRP A 158 -12.20 -2.77 -4.97
N PRO A 159 -12.67 -3.22 -6.16
CA PRO A 159 -13.74 -4.19 -6.27
C PRO A 159 -13.26 -5.60 -5.90
N LYS A 160 -14.07 -6.34 -5.15
CA LYS A 160 -13.85 -7.75 -4.85
C LYS A 160 -15.21 -8.45 -4.75
N TRP A 161 -15.27 -9.66 -5.31
CA TRP A 161 -16.45 -10.51 -5.20
C TRP A 161 -16.67 -10.95 -3.75
N HIS A 162 -17.89 -10.79 -3.29
CA HIS A 162 -18.32 -11.28 -1.99
C HIS A 162 -19.20 -12.52 -2.19
N ALA A 163 -18.62 -13.69 -2.05
CA ALA A 163 -19.24 -14.96 -2.41
C ALA A 163 -20.57 -15.21 -1.70
N LYS A 164 -20.67 -14.91 -0.40
CA LYS A 164 -21.89 -15.10 0.41
C LYS A 164 -23.09 -14.33 -0.14
N SER A 165 -22.93 -13.12 -0.59
CA SER A 165 -24.02 -12.29 -1.14
C SER A 165 -24.18 -12.39 -2.65
N GLY A 166 -23.23 -12.98 -3.36
CA GLY A 166 -23.21 -13.01 -4.82
C GLY A 166 -23.11 -11.58 -5.44
N LYS A 167 -22.40 -10.66 -4.79
CA LYS A 167 -22.22 -9.29 -5.24
C LYS A 167 -20.75 -8.92 -5.42
N LEU A 168 -20.48 -8.07 -6.40
CA LEU A 168 -19.18 -7.42 -6.47
C LEU A 168 -19.25 -6.13 -5.63
N LEU A 169 -18.53 -6.11 -4.51
CA LEU A 169 -18.47 -5.01 -3.56
C LEU A 169 -17.13 -4.28 -3.72
N GLY A 170 -17.17 -3.03 -4.17
CA GLY A 170 -16.00 -2.16 -4.18
C GLY A 170 -15.91 -1.35 -2.89
N ILE A 171 -14.72 -1.26 -2.32
CA ILE A 171 -14.42 -0.47 -1.11
C ILE A 171 -13.20 0.42 -1.40
N GLY A 172 -13.22 1.62 -0.85
CA GLY A 172 -12.14 2.60 -0.94
C GLY A 172 -12.25 3.65 0.16
N HIS A 173 -11.72 4.81 -0.11
CA HIS A 173 -11.94 5.99 0.75
C HIS A 173 -12.38 7.20 -0.09
N ASN A 174 -12.76 8.28 0.55
CA ASN A 174 -12.96 9.55 -0.13
C ASN A 174 -11.78 10.51 0.05
N VAL A 175 -11.65 11.45 -0.88
CA VAL A 175 -10.74 12.60 -0.80
C VAL A 175 -11.58 13.87 -0.87
N ARG A 176 -11.25 14.86 -0.04
CA ARG A 176 -11.94 16.14 0.06
C ARG A 176 -11.11 17.26 -0.54
N TYR A 177 -11.74 18.04 -1.38
CA TYR A 177 -11.11 19.18 -2.06
C TYR A 177 -11.83 20.47 -1.72
N GLN A 178 -11.05 21.54 -1.58
CA GLN A 178 -11.53 22.90 -1.58
C GLN A 178 -10.66 23.73 -2.52
N ASN A 179 -11.29 24.47 -3.42
CA ASN A 179 -10.60 25.24 -4.47
C ASN A 179 -9.59 24.38 -5.30
N ASN A 180 -9.99 23.17 -5.69
CA ASN A 180 -9.18 22.20 -6.42
C ASN A 180 -7.86 21.79 -5.71
N LYS A 181 -7.83 21.87 -4.38
CA LYS A 181 -6.71 21.41 -3.56
C LYS A 181 -7.19 20.43 -2.51
N VAL A 182 -6.42 19.40 -2.24
CA VAL A 182 -6.69 18.48 -1.13
C VAL A 182 -6.74 19.24 0.18
N MET A 183 -7.80 19.04 0.96
CA MET A 183 -7.97 19.72 2.24
C MET A 183 -6.89 19.27 3.25
N PRO A 184 -6.30 20.22 4.00
CA PRO A 184 -5.20 19.91 4.93
C PRO A 184 -5.58 18.92 6.03
N SER A 185 -6.81 18.97 6.50
CA SER A 185 -7.32 18.08 7.55
C SER A 185 -7.36 16.62 7.16
N ARG A 186 -7.26 16.30 5.86
CA ARG A 186 -7.33 14.95 5.30
C ARG A 186 -8.39 14.06 5.95
N GLN A 187 -9.51 14.66 6.32
CA GLN A 187 -10.67 13.91 6.77
C GLN A 187 -11.06 12.92 5.67
N ARG A 188 -11.13 11.65 6.03
CA ARG A 188 -11.50 10.56 5.14
C ARG A 188 -12.66 9.79 5.72
N GLU A 189 -13.38 9.14 4.84
CA GLU A 189 -14.36 8.14 5.20
C GLU A 189 -14.15 6.93 4.30
N THR A 190 -14.33 5.74 4.84
CA THR A 190 -14.41 4.53 4.05
C THR A 190 -15.68 4.59 3.20
N VAL A 191 -15.52 4.44 1.88
CA VAL A 191 -16.62 4.40 0.92
C VAL A 191 -16.79 3.02 0.34
N TYR A 192 -18.03 2.67 -0.03
CA TYR A 192 -18.32 1.42 -0.74
C TYR A 192 -19.44 1.61 -1.76
N SER A 193 -19.47 0.73 -2.75
CA SER A 193 -20.50 0.66 -3.77
C SER A 193 -20.64 -0.77 -4.27
N LEU A 194 -21.81 -1.08 -4.80
CA LEU A 194 -22.18 -2.41 -5.29
C LEU A 194 -22.32 -2.37 -6.81
N TYR A 195 -21.78 -3.39 -7.46
CA TYR A 195 -21.97 -3.59 -8.87
C TYR A 195 -23.12 -4.56 -9.13
N ASP A 196 -24.05 -4.15 -9.96
CA ASP A 196 -25.11 -4.99 -10.48
C ASP A 196 -24.71 -5.53 -11.86
N SER A 197 -24.54 -6.85 -11.94
CA SER A 197 -24.11 -7.49 -13.17
C SER A 197 -25.19 -7.47 -14.26
N SER A 198 -26.48 -7.38 -13.90
CA SER A 198 -27.60 -7.38 -14.84
C SER A 198 -27.75 -6.04 -15.55
N SER A 199 -27.65 -4.94 -14.81
CA SER A 199 -27.69 -3.58 -15.35
C SER A 199 -26.30 -3.06 -15.75
N ARG A 200 -25.23 -3.80 -15.44
CA ARG A 200 -23.83 -3.41 -15.66
C ARG A 200 -23.51 -2.03 -15.08
N SER A 201 -23.96 -1.78 -13.86
CA SER A 201 -23.85 -0.46 -13.24
C SER A 201 -23.49 -0.53 -11.75
N TRP A 202 -22.83 0.50 -11.26
CA TRP A 202 -22.53 0.70 -9.84
C TRP A 202 -23.67 1.44 -9.14
N SER A 203 -23.99 1.07 -7.91
CA SER A 203 -24.84 1.89 -7.05
C SER A 203 -24.15 3.22 -6.70
N PRO A 204 -24.89 4.28 -6.33
CA PRO A 204 -24.30 5.45 -5.70
C PRO A 204 -23.47 5.03 -4.49
N TRP A 205 -22.22 5.53 -4.39
CA TRP A 205 -21.35 5.18 -3.26
C TRP A 205 -21.93 5.61 -1.91
N SER A 206 -21.67 4.82 -0.89
CA SER A 206 -22.08 5.07 0.50
C SER A 206 -20.85 5.09 1.40
N THR A 207 -21.01 5.64 2.61
CA THR A 207 -19.94 5.64 3.62
C THR A 207 -20.18 4.59 4.69
N LEU A 208 -19.11 4.01 5.20
CA LEU A 208 -19.12 3.13 6.38
C LEU A 208 -19.10 4.00 7.63
N ALA A 209 -20.17 3.92 8.44
CA ALA A 209 -20.23 4.61 9.72
C ALA A 209 -19.31 3.93 10.74
N MET A 210 -18.34 4.66 11.27
CA MET A 210 -17.50 4.23 12.38
C MET A 210 -18.18 4.56 13.73
N PRO A 211 -17.98 3.75 14.78
CA PRO A 211 -18.72 3.90 16.05
C PRO A 211 -18.39 5.18 16.83
N ASP A 212 -17.20 5.74 16.65
CA ASP A 212 -16.79 7.02 17.27
C ASP A 212 -16.22 7.95 16.20
N ALA A 213 -17.03 8.94 15.81
CA ALA A 213 -16.67 9.87 14.74
C ALA A 213 -15.49 10.80 15.07
N LYS A 214 -15.19 11.03 16.36
CA LYS A 214 -14.03 11.83 16.77
C LYS A 214 -12.75 10.99 16.75
N HIS A 215 -12.84 9.80 17.30
CA HIS A 215 -11.70 8.87 17.31
C HIS A 215 -11.35 8.41 15.89
N PHE A 216 -12.34 8.07 15.09
CA PHE A 216 -12.18 7.66 13.69
C PHE A 216 -12.40 8.80 12.68
N HIS A 217 -12.00 10.01 13.01
CA HIS A 217 -12.26 11.21 12.21
C HIS A 217 -11.71 11.12 10.77
N GLY A 218 -10.55 10.52 10.57
CA GLY A 218 -9.95 10.33 9.26
C GLY A 218 -9.82 8.85 8.89
N ALA A 219 -10.93 8.07 8.93
CA ALA A 219 -10.92 6.62 8.78
C ALA A 219 -11.21 6.16 7.34
N GLY A 220 -10.20 5.63 6.64
CA GLY A 220 -10.32 5.21 5.26
C GLY A 220 -9.77 3.80 5.00
N ALA A 221 -10.46 3.08 4.12
CA ALA A 221 -10.04 1.78 3.60
C ALA A 221 -9.60 1.85 2.13
N GLY A 222 -8.93 2.93 1.74
CA GLY A 222 -8.33 3.04 0.42
C GLY A 222 -7.01 2.28 0.34
N CYS A 223 -6.71 1.69 -0.82
CA CYS A 223 -5.49 0.90 -1.06
C CYS A 223 -5.37 -0.34 -0.16
N VAL A 224 -6.43 -0.95 0.30
CA VAL A 224 -6.37 -2.08 1.23
C VAL A 224 -6.89 -3.37 0.61
N GLN A 225 -6.25 -4.50 0.92
CA GLN A 225 -6.84 -5.82 0.69
C GLN A 225 -7.67 -6.19 1.90
N ARG A 226 -8.96 -6.44 1.69
CA ARG A 226 -9.87 -7.00 2.68
C ARG A 226 -9.90 -8.53 2.59
N LEU A 227 -10.35 -9.18 3.65
CA LEU A 227 -10.61 -10.62 3.68
C LEU A 227 -12.09 -10.89 3.96
N ASP A 228 -12.75 -11.61 3.06
CA ASP A 228 -14.12 -12.07 3.26
C ASP A 228 -14.09 -13.41 4.00
N LEU A 229 -14.86 -13.53 5.09
CA LEU A 229 -14.93 -14.74 5.92
C LEU A 229 -15.99 -15.70 5.41
N ALA A 230 -15.88 -16.97 5.78
CA ALA A 230 -16.82 -18.02 5.36
C ALA A 230 -18.27 -17.75 5.81
N ASP A 231 -18.47 -17.05 6.93
CA ASP A 231 -19.78 -16.66 7.42
C ASP A 231 -20.35 -15.42 6.68
N GLY A 232 -19.57 -14.81 5.81
CA GLY A 232 -19.93 -13.63 5.03
C GLY A 232 -19.61 -12.29 5.72
N ASP A 233 -19.04 -12.30 6.91
CA ASP A 233 -18.46 -11.10 7.48
C ASP A 233 -17.14 -10.74 6.75
N ILE A 234 -16.72 -9.50 6.86
CA ILE A 234 -15.56 -8.96 6.19
C ILE A 234 -14.58 -8.43 7.23
N LEU A 235 -13.35 -8.93 7.22
CA LEU A 235 -12.24 -8.28 7.91
C LEU A 235 -11.69 -7.17 7.02
N LEU A 236 -11.88 -5.93 7.46
CA LEU A 236 -11.52 -4.74 6.72
C LEU A 236 -10.42 -3.96 7.43
N PRO A 237 -9.20 -3.92 6.88
CA PRO A 237 -8.16 -3.06 7.39
C PRO A 237 -8.51 -1.59 7.11
N ILE A 238 -8.34 -0.74 8.12
CA ILE A 238 -8.62 0.70 8.05
C ILE A 238 -7.40 1.44 8.61
N TYR A 239 -7.03 2.55 8.01
CA TYR A 239 -6.12 3.50 8.63
C TYR A 239 -6.86 4.79 8.94
N PHE A 240 -6.58 5.36 10.10
CA PHE A 240 -7.32 6.50 10.60
C PHE A 240 -6.44 7.45 11.40
N THR A 241 -6.89 8.70 11.49
CA THR A 241 -6.25 9.73 12.30
C THR A 241 -7.31 10.33 13.21
N PRO A 242 -7.17 10.21 14.55
CA PRO A 242 -8.10 10.84 15.47
C PRO A 242 -8.17 12.36 15.30
N GLN A 243 -9.29 12.96 15.64
CA GLN A 243 -9.49 14.40 15.52
C GLN A 243 -8.45 15.16 16.35
N GLY A 244 -7.74 16.09 15.69
CA GLY A 244 -6.69 16.90 16.34
C GLY A 244 -5.32 16.22 16.42
N GLU A 245 -5.19 14.94 16.06
CA GLU A 245 -3.92 14.25 15.96
C GLU A 245 -3.31 14.40 14.56
N LYS A 246 -2.01 14.07 14.44
CA LYS A 246 -1.28 14.14 13.17
C LYS A 246 -0.84 12.77 12.65
N MET A 247 -0.72 11.80 13.55
CA MET A 247 -0.22 10.46 13.25
C MET A 247 -1.39 9.49 13.02
N SER A 248 -1.34 8.80 11.91
CA SER A 248 -2.30 7.75 11.56
C SER A 248 -1.98 6.47 12.32
N ARG A 249 -3.04 5.72 12.58
CA ARG A 249 -3.05 4.38 13.18
C ARG A 249 -3.72 3.41 12.23
N VAL A 250 -3.50 2.14 12.46
CA VAL A 250 -4.12 1.05 11.71
C VAL A 250 -4.94 0.18 12.66
N ILE A 251 -6.10 -0.25 12.18
CA ILE A 251 -6.99 -1.19 12.85
C ILE A 251 -7.57 -2.15 11.81
N VAL A 252 -7.88 -3.38 12.20
CA VAL A 252 -8.75 -4.25 11.41
C VAL A 252 -10.10 -4.29 12.10
N VAL A 253 -11.16 -4.07 11.32
CA VAL A 253 -12.53 -4.14 11.83
C VAL A 253 -13.27 -5.30 11.19
N ARG A 254 -14.14 -5.98 11.94
CA ARG A 254 -15.07 -6.95 11.41
C ARG A 254 -16.37 -6.26 11.03
N CYS A 255 -16.75 -6.38 9.77
CA CYS A 255 -17.95 -5.79 9.23
C CYS A 255 -18.95 -6.88 8.82
N ALA A 256 -20.22 -6.66 9.11
CA ALA A 256 -21.30 -7.40 8.47
C ALA A 256 -21.61 -6.80 7.10
N PHE A 257 -21.92 -7.66 6.14
CA PHE A 257 -22.42 -7.28 4.85
C PHE A 257 -23.65 -8.12 4.48
N ASP A 258 -24.81 -7.48 4.38
CA ASP A 258 -26.10 -8.14 4.10
C ASP A 258 -26.43 -8.22 2.59
N GLY A 259 -25.49 -7.85 1.72
CA GLY A 259 -25.65 -7.75 0.27
C GLY A 259 -26.09 -6.36 -0.21
N GLN A 260 -26.34 -5.42 0.70
CA GLN A 260 -26.68 -4.02 0.41
C GLN A 260 -25.90 -3.05 1.29
N ARG A 261 -25.77 -3.34 2.58
CA ARG A 261 -25.18 -2.44 3.57
C ARG A 261 -23.99 -3.09 4.28
N LEU A 262 -22.92 -2.29 4.41
CA LEU A 262 -21.74 -2.62 5.20
C LEU A 262 -21.85 -1.93 6.57
N THR A 263 -21.67 -2.71 7.65
CA THR A 263 -21.76 -2.19 9.03
C THR A 263 -20.65 -2.76 9.90
N VAL A 264 -20.04 -1.93 10.75
CA VAL A 264 -19.03 -2.38 11.71
C VAL A 264 -19.72 -3.19 12.83
N ARG A 265 -19.20 -4.38 13.10
CA ARG A 265 -19.63 -5.26 14.21
C ARG A 265 -18.64 -5.25 15.36
N GLU A 266 -17.36 -5.28 15.04
CA GLU A 266 -16.30 -5.46 16.03
C GLU A 266 -15.05 -4.70 15.62
N LEU A 267 -14.35 -4.16 16.60
CA LEU A 267 -13.08 -3.47 16.43
C LEU A 267 -11.95 -4.36 16.94
N GLY A 268 -10.87 -4.46 16.18
CA GLY A 268 -9.64 -5.07 16.65
C GLY A 268 -8.79 -4.12 17.51
N ASN A 269 -7.56 -4.49 17.77
CA ASN A 269 -6.63 -3.60 18.45
C ASN A 269 -6.00 -2.59 17.47
N GLU A 270 -5.66 -1.43 18.00
CA GLU A 270 -4.96 -0.39 17.24
C GLU A 270 -3.47 -0.68 17.15
N LEU A 271 -2.92 -0.56 15.95
CA LEU A 271 -1.49 -0.56 15.71
C LEU A 271 -1.02 0.88 15.49
N ARG A 272 0.03 1.24 16.17
CA ARG A 272 0.55 2.60 16.20
C ARG A 272 2.06 2.60 16.15
N LEU A 273 2.62 3.63 15.50
CA LEU A 273 4.04 3.93 15.50
C LEU A 273 4.20 5.44 15.62
N ASP A 274 4.91 5.88 16.67
CA ASP A 274 5.04 7.30 17.00
C ASP A 274 6.22 7.95 16.23
N SER A 275 6.16 7.88 14.91
CA SER A 275 7.11 8.56 14.03
C SER A 275 6.46 8.98 12.72
N ASP A 276 6.95 10.06 12.14
CA ASP A 276 6.50 10.61 10.87
C ASP A 276 4.97 10.83 10.82
N ARG A 277 4.27 10.26 9.83
CA ARG A 277 2.80 10.31 9.73
C ARG A 277 2.11 9.11 10.39
N GLY A 278 2.86 8.24 11.08
CA GLY A 278 2.34 7.00 11.63
C GLY A 278 2.13 5.92 10.58
N LEU A 279 1.28 4.96 10.88
CA LEU A 279 0.97 3.81 10.02
C LEU A 279 -0.19 4.10 9.08
N GLY A 280 -0.19 3.49 7.87
CA GLY A 280 -1.25 3.67 6.89
C GLY A 280 -1.34 2.54 5.88
N GLU A 281 -2.37 2.57 5.04
CA GLU A 281 -2.60 1.69 3.89
C GLU A 281 -2.28 0.22 4.17
N PRO A 282 -2.92 -0.41 5.17
CA PRO A 282 -2.68 -1.80 5.52
C PRO A 282 -3.31 -2.74 4.49
N SER A 283 -2.73 -3.94 4.33
CA SER A 283 -3.32 -5.00 3.50
C SER A 283 -3.29 -6.34 4.22
N LEU A 284 -4.40 -7.06 4.17
CA LEU A 284 -4.67 -8.26 4.94
C LEU A 284 -4.70 -9.50 4.04
N THR A 285 -4.12 -10.58 4.51
CA THR A 285 -4.36 -11.94 3.98
C THR A 285 -4.39 -12.97 5.08
N VAL A 286 -4.80 -14.20 4.73
CA VAL A 286 -4.71 -15.38 5.58
C VAL A 286 -3.91 -16.45 4.85
N PHE A 287 -2.97 -17.07 5.55
CA PHE A 287 -2.18 -18.18 5.05
C PHE A 287 -1.98 -19.23 6.15
N GLN A 288 -2.35 -20.48 5.88
CA GLN A 288 -2.24 -21.60 6.82
C GLN A 288 -2.85 -21.31 8.22
N GLY A 289 -4.02 -20.65 8.23
CA GLY A 289 -4.76 -20.33 9.47
C GLY A 289 -4.23 -19.15 10.29
N ARG A 290 -3.21 -18.47 9.83
CA ARG A 290 -2.69 -17.26 10.45
C ARG A 290 -2.97 -16.05 9.55
N TYR A 291 -3.30 -14.90 10.14
CA TYR A 291 -3.56 -13.65 9.45
C TYR A 291 -2.30 -12.80 9.39
N TYR A 292 -2.04 -12.19 8.25
CA TYR A 292 -0.86 -11.37 7.99
C TYR A 292 -1.29 -10.00 7.52
N LEU A 293 -0.76 -8.96 8.12
CA LEU A 293 -1.03 -7.56 7.80
C LEU A 293 0.27 -6.88 7.38
N THR A 294 0.37 -6.43 6.11
CA THR A 294 1.44 -5.54 5.70
C THR A 294 0.98 -4.10 5.84
N ILE A 295 1.87 -3.19 6.26
CA ILE A 295 1.52 -1.84 6.68
C ILE A 295 2.53 -0.86 6.10
N ARG A 296 2.05 0.19 5.44
CA ARG A 296 2.87 1.29 4.95
C ARG A 296 3.30 2.21 6.08
N HIS A 297 4.54 2.70 5.98
CA HIS A 297 5.08 3.80 6.76
C HIS A 297 6.04 4.64 5.90
N ASP A 298 6.36 5.87 6.32
CA ASP A 298 7.12 6.81 5.50
C ASP A 298 8.60 6.42 5.31
N ARG A 299 9.20 5.68 6.24
CA ARG A 299 10.62 5.30 6.19
C ARG A 299 10.87 3.83 5.90
N GLY A 300 9.90 2.97 6.17
CA GLY A 300 9.99 1.53 5.95
C GLY A 300 8.61 0.89 6.06
N ALA A 301 8.37 -0.19 5.36
CA ALA A 301 7.13 -0.96 5.50
C ALA A 301 7.23 -1.93 6.69
N TYR A 302 6.08 -2.32 7.22
CA TYR A 302 5.97 -3.19 8.39
C TYR A 302 5.07 -4.38 8.11
N VAL A 303 5.24 -5.42 8.92
CA VAL A 303 4.39 -6.62 8.94
C VAL A 303 3.95 -6.90 10.37
N SER A 304 2.72 -7.39 10.51
CA SER A 304 2.18 -7.89 11.76
C SER A 304 1.35 -9.14 11.52
N THR A 305 1.12 -9.93 12.55
CA THR A 305 0.35 -11.19 12.47
C THR A 305 -0.70 -11.29 13.55
N SER A 306 -1.72 -12.11 13.30
CA SER A 306 -2.82 -12.38 14.20
C SER A 306 -3.30 -13.81 14.06
N PHE A 307 -3.89 -14.37 15.12
CA PHE A 307 -4.56 -15.67 15.08
C PHE A 307 -6.09 -15.58 14.92
N ASP A 308 -6.68 -14.41 15.19
CA ASP A 308 -8.12 -14.19 15.09
C ASP A 308 -8.53 -13.18 13.99
N GLY A 309 -7.52 -12.50 13.38
CA GLY A 309 -7.73 -11.49 12.35
C GLY A 309 -8.12 -10.10 12.88
N LEU A 310 -8.25 -9.92 14.19
CA LEU A 310 -8.59 -8.66 14.84
C LEU A 310 -7.49 -8.15 15.77
N HIS A 311 -6.85 -9.05 16.50
CA HIS A 311 -5.80 -8.69 17.46
C HIS A 311 -4.43 -9.04 16.92
N TYR A 312 -3.69 -8.02 16.53
CA TYR A 312 -2.40 -8.12 15.86
C TYR A 312 -1.25 -7.85 16.84
N ASP A 313 -0.14 -8.55 16.64
CA ASP A 313 1.12 -8.33 17.32
C ASP A 313 1.70 -6.93 17.00
N ALA A 314 2.71 -6.49 17.77
CA ALA A 314 3.44 -5.27 17.46
C ALA A 314 4.07 -5.34 16.06
N PRO A 315 3.93 -4.29 15.23
CA PRO A 315 4.48 -4.29 13.87
C PRO A 315 6.01 -4.43 13.87
N ARG A 316 6.51 -5.29 12.97
CA ARG A 316 7.94 -5.49 12.73
C ARG A 316 8.31 -4.93 11.37
N PRO A 317 9.52 -4.37 11.17
CA PRO A 317 9.96 -3.91 9.86
C PRO A 317 10.08 -5.07 8.87
N TRP A 318 9.76 -4.82 7.62
CA TRP A 318 10.05 -5.77 6.55
C TRP A 318 11.55 -5.84 6.28
N LEU A 319 12.09 -7.05 6.35
CA LEU A 319 13.49 -7.37 6.12
C LEU A 319 13.62 -8.41 5.02
N TRP A 320 14.81 -8.51 4.46
CA TRP A 320 15.24 -9.68 3.72
C TRP A 320 15.56 -10.84 4.67
N ASP A 321 15.66 -12.04 4.12
CA ASP A 321 16.00 -13.27 4.87
C ASP A 321 17.43 -13.25 5.44
N ASP A 322 18.31 -12.37 4.97
CA ASP A 322 19.63 -12.10 5.54
C ASP A 322 19.59 -11.05 6.70
N GLY A 323 18.42 -10.54 7.04
CA GLY A 323 18.20 -9.56 8.12
C GLY A 323 18.44 -8.10 7.73
N THR A 324 18.78 -7.82 6.48
CA THR A 324 18.92 -6.43 6.00
C THR A 324 17.57 -5.82 5.62
N ASP A 325 17.49 -4.47 5.63
CA ASP A 325 16.26 -3.73 5.28
C ASP A 325 15.78 -4.09 3.87
N LEU A 326 14.48 -4.37 3.72
CA LEU A 326 13.86 -4.61 2.43
C LEU A 326 13.95 -3.39 1.50
N GLY A 327 14.00 -2.18 2.07
CA GLY A 327 14.05 -0.94 1.32
C GLY A 327 12.70 -0.43 0.82
N SER A 328 11.59 -1.11 1.13
CA SER A 328 10.23 -0.65 0.81
C SER A 328 9.78 0.42 1.79
N TYR A 329 9.28 1.57 1.27
CA TYR A 329 8.85 2.69 2.10
C TYR A 329 7.88 3.60 1.34
N ASN A 330 7.05 4.31 2.09
CA ASN A 330 6.17 5.38 1.61
C ASN A 330 5.29 4.98 0.40
N THR A 331 4.94 3.70 0.34
CA THR A 331 3.98 3.13 -0.61
C THR A 331 3.32 1.91 0.00
N GLN A 332 2.17 1.50 -0.52
CA GLN A 332 1.52 0.26 -0.12
C GLN A 332 2.32 -0.95 -0.59
N ALA A 333 2.14 -2.06 0.10
CA ALA A 333 2.50 -3.40 -0.35
C ALA A 333 1.27 -4.29 -0.24
N HIS A 334 1.18 -5.30 -1.08
CA HIS A 334 0.01 -6.20 -1.12
C HIS A 334 0.43 -7.66 -1.19
N TRP A 335 -0.48 -8.50 -0.76
CA TRP A 335 -0.29 -9.94 -0.71
C TRP A 335 -0.72 -10.62 -2.00
N VAL A 336 0.10 -11.57 -2.44
CA VAL A 336 -0.29 -12.63 -3.36
C VAL A 336 -0.23 -13.92 -2.55
N THR A 337 -1.35 -14.63 -2.44
CA THR A 337 -1.47 -15.81 -1.60
C THR A 337 -1.78 -17.04 -2.45
N HIS A 338 -0.93 -18.03 -2.35
CA HIS A 338 -1.13 -19.38 -2.89
C HIS A 338 -1.24 -20.36 -1.72
N ASP A 339 -1.97 -21.47 -1.84
CA ASP A 339 -2.09 -22.44 -0.76
C ASP A 339 -0.74 -23.06 -0.32
N LEU A 340 0.25 -23.04 -1.19
CA LEU A 340 1.62 -23.52 -0.92
C LEU A 340 2.61 -22.41 -0.58
N GLY A 341 2.28 -21.12 -0.73
CA GLY A 341 3.22 -20.03 -0.52
C GLY A 341 2.59 -18.67 -0.35
N LEU A 342 3.23 -17.84 0.44
CA LEU A 342 2.87 -16.46 0.69
C LEU A 342 3.86 -15.53 -0.02
N PHE A 343 3.36 -14.51 -0.71
CA PHE A 343 4.20 -13.56 -1.44
C PHE A 343 3.80 -12.13 -1.10
N LEU A 344 4.80 -11.24 -1.16
CA LEU A 344 4.62 -9.80 -1.06
C LEU A 344 4.88 -9.16 -2.42
N VAL A 345 4.01 -8.24 -2.84
CA VAL A 345 4.23 -7.33 -3.97
C VAL A 345 4.57 -5.96 -3.41
N TYR A 346 5.66 -5.36 -3.89
CA TYR A 346 6.21 -4.13 -3.32
C TYR A 346 7.11 -3.37 -4.30
N THR A 347 7.43 -2.12 -3.96
CA THR A 347 8.53 -1.36 -4.56
C THR A 347 9.60 -1.11 -3.50
N ARG A 348 10.84 -0.88 -3.90
CA ARG A 348 11.95 -0.66 -2.97
C ARG A 348 13.03 0.23 -3.55
N ARG A 349 13.84 0.83 -2.68
CA ARG A 349 15.10 1.46 -3.03
C ARG A 349 16.19 0.44 -3.35
N GLY A 350 17.30 0.90 -3.95
CA GLY A 350 18.44 0.03 -4.26
C GLY A 350 18.20 -0.90 -5.46
N ALA A 351 17.34 -0.50 -6.39
CA ALA A 351 17.03 -1.20 -7.64
C ALA A 351 17.43 -0.38 -8.88
N ASN A 352 18.54 0.38 -8.79
CA ASN A 352 18.99 1.31 -9.84
C ASN A 352 17.86 2.29 -10.26
N ASN A 353 17.12 2.81 -9.28
CA ASN A 353 15.89 3.57 -9.46
C ASN A 353 15.86 4.91 -8.70
N ASP A 354 17.02 5.50 -8.41
CA ASP A 354 17.12 6.77 -7.66
C ASP A 354 16.49 7.95 -8.42
N HIS A 355 16.36 7.83 -9.76
CA HIS A 355 15.66 8.80 -10.60
C HIS A 355 14.13 8.70 -10.51
N ILE A 356 13.60 7.59 -9.99
CA ILE A 356 12.17 7.40 -9.82
C ILE A 356 11.69 8.03 -8.50
N PRO A 357 10.69 8.93 -8.51
CA PRO A 357 10.17 9.53 -7.30
C PRO A 357 9.72 8.49 -6.27
N ARG A 358 10.29 8.56 -5.05
CA ARG A 358 10.05 7.60 -3.95
C ARG A 358 10.44 6.15 -4.27
N HIS A 359 11.30 5.91 -5.27
CA HIS A 359 11.71 4.58 -5.73
C HIS A 359 10.52 3.64 -6.04
N ARG A 360 9.40 4.24 -6.53
CA ARG A 360 8.14 3.52 -6.76
C ARG A 360 8.10 2.81 -8.12
N ALA A 361 9.22 2.34 -8.62
CA ALA A 361 9.39 1.40 -9.74
C ALA A 361 10.84 0.89 -9.71
N PRO A 362 11.12 -0.34 -10.19
CA PRO A 362 10.18 -1.38 -10.64
C PRO A 362 9.23 -1.87 -9.56
N LEU A 363 8.17 -2.59 -9.97
CA LEU A 363 7.31 -3.35 -9.07
C LEU A 363 7.81 -4.79 -8.97
N PHE A 364 7.99 -5.28 -7.75
CA PHE A 364 8.55 -6.60 -7.47
C PHE A 364 7.55 -7.52 -6.78
N ILE A 365 7.79 -8.83 -6.89
CA ILE A 365 7.20 -9.88 -6.06
C ILE A 365 8.31 -10.71 -5.44
N GLY A 366 8.16 -11.07 -4.16
CA GLY A 366 9.07 -11.99 -3.46
C GLY A 366 8.30 -12.93 -2.56
N GLN A 367 8.75 -14.18 -2.45
CA GLN A 367 8.16 -15.15 -1.53
C GLN A 367 8.53 -14.79 -0.09
N VAL A 368 7.57 -14.89 0.80
CA VAL A 368 7.70 -14.58 2.22
C VAL A 368 7.96 -15.85 3.01
N ASP A 369 8.89 -15.80 3.94
CA ASP A 369 8.99 -16.77 5.03
C ASP A 369 7.95 -16.39 6.09
N PRO A 370 6.86 -17.17 6.25
CA PRO A 370 5.74 -16.80 7.12
C PRO A 370 6.07 -16.87 8.60
N GLU A 371 7.10 -17.65 8.99
CA GLU A 371 7.53 -17.76 10.39
C GLU A 371 8.52 -16.65 10.78
N ARG A 372 9.45 -16.35 9.89
CA ARG A 372 10.46 -15.31 10.12
C ARG A 372 9.97 -13.91 9.79
N LEU A 373 8.85 -13.79 9.05
CA LEU A 373 8.26 -12.54 8.57
C LEU A 373 9.27 -11.69 7.77
N CYS A 374 9.90 -12.32 6.79
CA CYS A 374 10.87 -11.69 5.90
C CYS A 374 10.66 -12.13 4.45
N VAL A 375 11.14 -11.33 3.50
CA VAL A 375 11.14 -11.69 2.07
C VAL A 375 12.40 -12.49 1.76
N ILE A 376 12.24 -13.63 1.11
CA ILE A 376 13.36 -14.48 0.67
C ILE A 376 13.98 -13.85 -0.57
N ARG A 377 15.15 -13.24 -0.43
CA ARG A 377 15.83 -12.44 -1.47
C ARG A 377 15.98 -13.19 -2.80
N ALA A 378 16.34 -14.47 -2.73
CA ALA A 378 16.57 -15.30 -3.92
C ALA A 378 15.30 -15.56 -4.76
N THR A 379 14.12 -15.19 -4.23
CA THR A 379 12.83 -15.35 -4.90
C THR A 379 12.30 -14.06 -5.52
N GLU A 380 12.99 -12.93 -5.33
CA GLU A 380 12.55 -11.66 -5.90
C GLU A 380 12.52 -11.73 -7.44
N ARG A 381 11.40 -11.28 -8.00
CA ARG A 381 11.19 -11.14 -9.44
C ARG A 381 10.54 -9.80 -9.74
N GLU A 382 10.91 -9.21 -10.86
CA GLU A 382 10.26 -8.02 -11.39
C GLU A 382 8.93 -8.41 -12.03
N LEU A 383 7.84 -7.72 -11.64
CA LEU A 383 6.52 -7.84 -12.25
C LEU A 383 6.31 -6.78 -13.34
N MET A 384 6.76 -5.56 -13.08
CA MET A 384 6.62 -4.42 -14.00
C MET A 384 7.91 -3.61 -13.98
N PRO A 385 8.51 -3.34 -15.15
CA PRO A 385 9.75 -2.59 -15.25
C PRO A 385 9.57 -1.11 -14.89
N GLN A 386 10.65 -0.44 -14.50
CA GLN A 386 10.66 1.00 -14.44
C GLN A 386 10.79 1.58 -15.87
N ARG A 387 9.99 2.59 -16.17
CA ARG A 387 10.03 3.37 -17.42
C ARG A 387 10.02 4.88 -17.15
N GLY A 388 10.37 5.30 -15.92
CA GLY A 388 10.46 6.69 -15.51
C GLY A 388 9.31 7.18 -14.63
N ALA A 389 8.08 6.70 -14.84
CA ALA A 389 6.94 7.04 -13.99
C ALA A 389 6.92 6.21 -12.69
N LYS A 390 6.15 6.70 -11.72
CA LYS A 390 5.88 5.96 -10.48
C LYS A 390 4.90 4.82 -10.77
N LEU A 391 5.21 3.65 -10.25
CA LEU A 391 4.29 2.56 -9.96
C LEU A 391 3.93 2.58 -8.47
N GLY A 392 3.29 1.49 -7.96
CA GLY A 392 3.11 1.30 -6.52
C GLY A 392 1.76 1.77 -5.98
N ASN A 393 0.79 2.04 -6.86
CA ASN A 393 -0.63 2.20 -6.49
C ASN A 393 -1.48 1.09 -7.12
N PHE A 394 -0.97 -0.10 -7.02
CA PHE A 394 -1.44 -1.31 -7.69
C PHE A 394 -2.56 -2.03 -6.95
N GLY A 395 -3.16 -3.00 -7.63
CA GLY A 395 -4.08 -3.97 -7.06
C GLY A 395 -3.60 -5.40 -7.31
N VAL A 396 -4.05 -6.34 -6.49
CA VAL A 396 -3.81 -7.78 -6.63
C VAL A 396 -5.15 -8.50 -6.65
N THR A 397 -5.39 -9.32 -7.66
CA THR A 397 -6.67 -10.01 -7.83
C THR A 397 -6.46 -11.43 -8.31
N GLU A 398 -6.96 -12.38 -7.56
CA GLU A 398 -7.02 -13.77 -7.97
C GLU A 398 -8.09 -13.92 -9.05
N ILE A 399 -7.72 -14.33 -10.24
CA ILE A 399 -8.62 -14.46 -11.40
C ILE A 399 -9.28 -15.84 -11.42
N ASN A 400 -8.48 -16.86 -11.20
CA ASN A 400 -8.88 -18.25 -11.09
C ASN A 400 -7.78 -19.05 -10.35
N GLU A 401 -7.92 -20.36 -10.27
CA GLU A 401 -6.94 -21.23 -9.59
C GLU A 401 -5.55 -21.24 -10.26
N HIS A 402 -5.47 -20.85 -11.53
CA HIS A 402 -4.21 -20.86 -12.29
C HIS A 402 -3.55 -19.49 -12.40
N GLU A 403 -4.28 -18.41 -12.04
CA GLU A 403 -3.82 -17.08 -12.40
C GLU A 403 -4.22 -16.01 -11.37
N THR A 404 -3.22 -15.19 -11.01
CA THR A 404 -3.38 -13.97 -10.20
C THR A 404 -2.84 -12.78 -10.98
N TRP A 405 -3.62 -11.68 -11.04
CA TRP A 405 -3.18 -10.45 -11.70
C TRP A 405 -2.74 -9.40 -10.70
N VAL A 406 -1.66 -8.72 -11.05
CA VAL A 406 -1.25 -7.47 -10.41
C VAL A 406 -1.45 -6.36 -11.42
N THR A 407 -2.30 -5.37 -11.09
CA THR A 407 -2.63 -4.27 -11.99
C THR A 407 -2.07 -2.96 -11.47
N ASP A 408 -1.37 -2.19 -12.30
CA ASP A 408 -0.82 -0.88 -11.94
C ASP A 408 -0.86 0.06 -13.16
N ALA A 409 -0.63 1.34 -12.93
CA ALA A 409 -0.52 2.34 -13.98
C ALA A 409 0.69 3.25 -13.76
N GLU A 410 1.30 3.68 -14.83
CA GLU A 410 2.36 4.67 -14.83
C GLU A 410 1.82 6.03 -14.38
N TRP A 411 2.02 6.39 -13.12
CA TRP A 411 1.64 7.69 -12.61
C TRP A 411 2.63 8.77 -13.07
N MET A 412 2.21 9.59 -14.01
CA MET A 412 3.02 10.54 -14.78
C MET A 412 3.35 11.83 -14.02
N GLN A 413 3.30 11.86 -12.71
CA GLN A 413 3.66 12.99 -11.89
C GLN A 413 4.96 12.76 -11.13
N THR A 414 5.79 13.78 -11.03
CA THR A 414 6.91 13.82 -10.10
C THR A 414 6.45 14.16 -8.67
N ASN A 415 7.39 14.35 -7.77
CA ASN A 415 7.11 14.91 -6.45
C ASN A 415 7.02 16.45 -6.55
N GLY A 416 6.22 17.06 -5.66
CA GLY A 416 6.18 18.52 -5.56
C GLY A 416 7.57 19.17 -5.37
N PRO A 417 7.67 20.46 -5.61
CA PRO A 417 6.56 21.39 -5.86
C PRO A 417 6.00 21.38 -7.27
N ASN A 418 6.72 20.85 -8.27
CA ASN A 418 6.29 20.87 -9.67
C ASN A 418 5.64 19.54 -10.08
N TYR A 419 4.40 19.31 -9.62
CA TYR A 419 3.65 18.09 -9.96
C TYR A 419 3.32 17.96 -11.45
N ALA A 420 3.34 19.08 -12.20
CA ALA A 420 3.06 19.08 -13.63
C ALA A 420 4.27 18.69 -14.49
N ASP A 421 5.43 18.51 -13.88
CA ASP A 421 6.61 18.05 -14.61
C ASP A 421 6.58 16.54 -14.83
N TYR A 422 6.17 16.14 -16.00
CA TYR A 422 6.16 14.77 -16.48
C TYR A 422 7.35 14.43 -17.40
N THR A 423 8.25 15.39 -17.63
CA THR A 423 9.35 15.26 -18.59
C THR A 423 10.27 14.12 -18.21
N GLU A 424 10.62 14.00 -16.93
CA GLU A 424 11.45 12.89 -16.46
C GLU A 424 10.76 11.52 -16.64
N CYS A 425 9.44 11.44 -16.44
CA CYS A 425 8.71 10.19 -16.70
C CYS A 425 8.82 9.78 -18.18
N MET A 426 8.59 10.73 -19.09
CA MET A 426 8.62 10.46 -20.53
C MET A 426 10.03 10.15 -21.07
N LYS A 427 11.07 10.70 -20.44
CA LYS A 427 12.47 10.51 -20.82
C LYS A 427 12.88 9.02 -20.84
N TYR A 428 12.29 8.21 -19.98
CA TYR A 428 12.56 6.78 -19.89
C TYR A 428 11.50 5.91 -20.57
N GLY A 429 10.58 6.53 -21.31
CA GLY A 429 9.61 5.83 -22.15
C GLY A 429 8.24 5.59 -21.53
N SER A 430 7.92 6.17 -20.36
CA SER A 430 6.55 6.12 -19.81
C SER A 430 5.58 6.92 -20.69
N ASP A 431 4.41 6.35 -20.90
CA ASP A 431 3.33 6.94 -21.70
C ASP A 431 1.95 6.77 -21.03
N ASN A 432 1.93 6.66 -19.70
CA ASN A 432 0.76 6.37 -18.89
C ASN A 432 0.12 5.00 -19.23
N ALA A 433 0.96 3.99 -19.43
CA ALA A 433 0.48 2.64 -19.62
C ALA A 433 -0.23 2.13 -18.37
N VAL A 434 -1.34 1.41 -18.58
CA VAL A 434 -2.02 0.60 -17.58
C VAL A 434 -1.63 -0.84 -17.84
N PHE A 435 -1.07 -1.48 -16.82
CA PHE A 435 -0.53 -2.84 -16.92
C PHE A 435 -1.36 -3.86 -16.15
N ALA A 436 -1.32 -5.10 -16.63
CA ALA A 436 -1.70 -6.30 -15.91
C ALA A 436 -0.53 -7.29 -15.96
N ALA A 437 0.19 -7.46 -14.85
CA ALA A 437 1.16 -8.54 -14.70
C ALA A 437 0.43 -9.80 -14.26
N ARG A 438 0.38 -10.78 -15.14
CA ARG A 438 -0.32 -12.04 -14.94
C ARG A 438 0.66 -13.05 -14.36
N ILE A 439 0.42 -13.44 -13.12
CA ILE A 439 1.16 -14.50 -12.41
C ILE A 439 0.46 -15.81 -12.77
N GLN A 440 1.12 -16.63 -13.58
CA GLN A 440 0.61 -17.94 -14.03
C GLN A 440 1.25 -19.02 -13.16
N TRP A 441 0.44 -19.68 -12.34
CA TRP A 441 0.90 -20.68 -11.39
C TRP A 441 1.26 -22.00 -12.09
N ALA A 442 2.42 -22.57 -11.78
CA ALA A 442 2.81 -23.90 -12.26
C ALA A 442 1.91 -25.03 -11.65
N ILE A 443 1.38 -24.77 -10.46
CA ILE A 443 0.47 -25.66 -9.74
C ILE A 443 -0.78 -24.83 -9.39
N PRO A 444 -2.01 -25.36 -9.60
CA PRO A 444 -3.24 -24.66 -9.26
C PRO A 444 -3.30 -24.24 -7.79
N ASN A 445 -3.72 -23.01 -7.54
CA ASN A 445 -3.93 -22.45 -6.19
C ASN A 445 -5.26 -22.96 -5.62
N ARG A 446 -5.19 -23.93 -4.75
CA ARG A 446 -6.40 -24.57 -4.14
C ARG A 446 -7.13 -23.67 -3.15
N SER A 447 -6.49 -22.60 -2.65
CA SER A 447 -7.17 -21.63 -1.79
C SER A 447 -8.29 -20.87 -2.52
N TRP A 448 -8.26 -20.82 -3.85
CA TRP A 448 -9.31 -20.24 -4.68
C TRP A 448 -10.68 -20.87 -4.45
N SER A 449 -10.77 -22.18 -4.33
CA SER A 449 -12.04 -22.91 -4.16
C SER A 449 -12.69 -22.73 -2.79
N GLN A 450 -11.97 -22.12 -1.84
CA GLN A 450 -12.42 -21.91 -0.46
C GLN A 450 -12.88 -20.47 -0.19
N ARG A 451 -12.85 -19.58 -1.20
CA ARG A 451 -13.15 -18.15 -1.08
C ARG A 451 -14.43 -17.71 -1.76
#